data_7a47f0e371b9899568cd3af250ec8377
#
_entry.id   7a47f0e371b9899568cd3af250ec8377
#
_cell.length_a   1.000
_cell.length_b   1.000
_cell.length_c   1.000
_cell.angle_alpha   90.00
_cell.angle_beta   90.00
_cell.angle_gamma   90.00
#
_symmetry.space_group_name_H-M   'P 1'
#
loop_
_entity.id
_entity.type
_entity.pdbx_description
1 polymer ?
#
loop_
_entity_poly.entity_id
_entity_poly.type
_entity_poly.pdbx_seq_one_letter_code
_entity_poly.pdbx_strand_id
1 'polypeptide(L)'
;MELSVPKPIFILNGPNLNMLGLRQPEIYGRETLADIEQSCASYGEALGLEIDFRQTNADGEMVSWIQEARGEADAVVINAAAYSHTSVAIQDALM
;
A
#
# COMPACT_ATOMS: atom_id res chain seq x y z
N MET A 1 15.29 -26.69 -14.07
CA MET A 1 14.71 -25.36 -14.15
C MET A 1 14.00 -25.05 -12.84
N GLU A 2 14.35 -23.96 -12.24
CA GLU A 2 13.73 -23.55 -11.00
C GLU A 2 12.53 -22.68 -11.28
N LEU A 3 11.40 -23.05 -10.70
CA LEU A 3 10.18 -22.26 -10.82
C LEU A 3 10.09 -21.30 -9.63
N SER A 4 10.10 -20.02 -9.92
CA SER A 4 9.93 -19.01 -8.88
C SER A 4 8.52 -19.10 -8.31
N VAL A 5 8.42 -19.14 -7.01
CA VAL A 5 7.12 -18.99 -6.36
C VAL A 5 6.72 -17.51 -6.46
N PRO A 6 5.53 -17.19 -6.99
CA PRO A 6 5.11 -15.81 -7.06
C PRO A 6 5.04 -15.20 -5.66
N LYS A 7 5.53 -13.98 -5.53
CA LYS A 7 5.46 -13.23 -4.29
C LYS A 7 4.34 -12.21 -4.39
N PRO A 8 3.80 -11.77 -3.27
CA PRO A 8 2.68 -10.81 -3.31
C PRO A 8 3.11 -9.45 -3.84
N ILE A 9 2.12 -8.70 -4.28
CA ILE A 9 2.25 -7.29 -4.58
C ILE A 9 1.91 -6.54 -3.29
N PHE A 10 2.85 -5.77 -2.76
CA PHE A 10 2.60 -4.95 -1.59
C PHE A 10 1.93 -3.65 -2.03
N ILE A 11 0.79 -3.33 -1.44
CA ILE A 11 0.12 -2.05 -1.61
C ILE A 11 0.16 -1.36 -0.25
N LEU A 12 0.97 -0.31 -0.17
CA LEU A 12 1.26 0.36 1.10
C LEU A 12 0.61 1.75 1.08
N ASN A 13 -0.24 1.99 2.06
CA ASN A 13 -1.03 3.21 2.15
C ASN A 13 -0.60 4.04 3.35
N GLY A 14 -0.35 5.32 3.12
CA GLY A 14 0.17 6.25 4.11
C GLY A 14 -0.88 6.91 5.00
N PRO A 15 -0.52 8.02 5.63
CA PRO A 15 -1.31 8.60 6.71
C PRO A 15 -2.67 9.11 6.27
N ASN A 16 -3.63 8.97 7.16
CA ASN A 16 -5.01 9.43 7.02
C ASN A 16 -5.83 8.69 5.95
N LEU A 17 -5.24 7.75 5.21
CA LEU A 17 -5.98 6.98 4.23
C LEU A 17 -6.99 6.05 4.90
N ASN A 18 -6.77 5.71 6.18
CA ASN A 18 -7.75 4.98 6.97
C ASN A 18 -9.04 5.77 7.21
N MET A 19 -9.01 7.08 6.95
CA MET A 19 -10.18 7.96 7.12
C MET A 19 -10.98 8.16 5.83
N LEU A 20 -10.60 7.49 4.74
CA LEU A 20 -11.33 7.59 3.48
C LEU A 20 -12.79 7.21 3.68
N GLY A 21 -13.67 8.01 3.10
CA GLY A 21 -15.11 7.79 3.19
C GLY A 21 -15.73 8.16 4.52
N LEU A 22 -14.92 8.51 5.53
CA LEU A 22 -15.38 8.83 6.86
C LEU A 22 -15.39 10.32 7.16
N ARG A 23 -14.65 11.11 6.37
CA ARG A 23 -14.58 12.57 6.53
C ARG A 23 -15.17 13.24 5.30
N GLN A 24 -16.18 14.09 5.52
CA GLN A 24 -16.78 14.90 4.46
C GLN A 24 -17.04 14.10 3.18
N PRO A 25 -17.80 13.00 3.27
CA PRO A 25 -18.00 12.12 2.10
C PRO A 25 -18.65 12.82 0.91
N GLU A 26 -19.41 13.89 1.15
CA GLU A 26 -20.02 14.69 0.09
C GLU A 26 -18.99 15.44 -0.75
N ILE A 27 -17.77 15.64 -0.22
CA ILE A 27 -16.69 16.32 -0.94
C ILE A 27 -15.67 15.32 -1.49
N TYR A 28 -15.27 14.33 -0.67
CA TYR A 28 -14.17 13.42 -1.00
C TYR A 28 -14.63 12.03 -1.43
N GLY A 29 -15.96 11.79 -1.47
CA GLY A 29 -16.50 10.50 -1.81
C GLY A 29 -16.72 9.61 -0.60
N ARG A 30 -17.46 8.53 -0.82
CA ARG A 30 -17.88 7.61 0.26
C ARG A 30 -17.09 6.32 0.30
N GLU A 31 -16.22 6.09 -0.68
CA GLU A 31 -15.45 4.88 -0.75
C GLU A 31 -14.42 4.86 0.38
N THR A 32 -14.43 3.79 1.17
CA THR A 32 -13.52 3.63 2.29
C THR A 32 -12.24 2.91 1.84
N LEU A 33 -11.22 2.94 2.70
CA LEU A 33 -10.00 2.18 2.43
C LEU A 33 -10.30 0.68 2.32
N ALA A 34 -11.25 0.17 3.12
CA ALA A 34 -11.67 -1.23 3.04
C ALA A 34 -12.28 -1.56 1.68
N ASP A 35 -13.06 -0.62 1.10
CA ASP A 35 -13.62 -0.79 -0.23
C ASP A 35 -12.52 -0.86 -1.29
N ILE A 36 -11.51 -0.01 -1.16
CA ILE A 36 -10.36 -0.01 -2.07
C ILE A 36 -9.58 -1.30 -1.92
N GLU A 37 -9.36 -1.75 -0.70
CA GLU A 37 -8.67 -3.02 -0.44
C GLU A 37 -9.39 -4.19 -1.13
N GLN A 38 -10.71 -4.24 -0.99
CA GLN A 38 -11.50 -5.29 -1.61
C GLN A 38 -11.41 -5.25 -3.13
N SER A 39 -11.45 -4.06 -3.72
CA SER A 39 -11.29 -3.88 -5.16
C SER A 39 -9.93 -4.36 -5.63
N CYS A 40 -8.87 -4.01 -4.90
CA CYS A 40 -7.51 -4.44 -5.24
C CYS A 40 -7.38 -5.96 -5.14
N ALA A 41 -7.94 -6.57 -4.09
CA ALA A 41 -7.87 -8.01 -3.90
C ALA A 41 -8.61 -8.75 -5.03
N SER A 42 -9.79 -8.26 -5.41
CA SER A 42 -10.58 -8.86 -6.49
C SER A 42 -9.86 -8.74 -7.83
N TYR A 43 -9.29 -7.58 -8.10
CA TYR A 43 -8.54 -7.34 -9.34
C TYR A 43 -7.30 -8.21 -9.40
N GLY A 44 -6.59 -8.31 -8.27
CA GLY A 44 -5.41 -9.16 -8.17
C GLY A 44 -5.76 -10.62 -8.41
N GLU A 45 -6.85 -11.10 -7.80
CA GLU A 45 -7.30 -12.48 -7.99
C GLU A 45 -7.59 -12.77 -9.46
N ALA A 46 -8.27 -11.85 -10.14
CA ALA A 46 -8.58 -12.00 -11.56
C ALA A 46 -7.32 -12.08 -12.44
N LEU A 47 -6.23 -11.45 -12.00
CA LEU A 47 -4.96 -11.45 -12.71
C LEU A 47 -4.01 -12.56 -12.21
N GLY A 48 -4.41 -13.35 -11.24
CA GLY A 48 -3.56 -14.38 -10.65
C GLY A 48 -2.49 -13.84 -9.73
N LEU A 49 -2.72 -12.66 -9.13
CA LEU A 49 -1.77 -11.99 -8.24
C LEU A 49 -2.28 -12.03 -6.80
N GLU A 50 -1.36 -12.23 -5.87
CA GLU A 50 -1.65 -12.09 -4.45
C GLU A 50 -1.37 -10.66 -4.03
N ILE A 51 -2.30 -10.06 -3.30
CA ILE A 51 -2.21 -8.67 -2.86
C ILE A 51 -2.01 -8.63 -1.34
N ASP A 52 -0.98 -7.92 -0.89
CA ASP A 52 -0.75 -7.63 0.52
C ASP A 52 -1.00 -6.14 0.72
N PHE A 53 -2.17 -5.83 1.27
CA PHE A 53 -2.66 -4.45 1.38
C PHE A 53 -2.48 -3.98 2.82
N ARG A 54 -1.75 -2.89 3.00
CA ARG A 54 -1.42 -2.38 4.33
C ARG A 54 -1.64 -0.86 4.38
N GLN A 55 -1.86 -0.36 5.59
CA GLN A 55 -2.01 1.08 5.82
C GLN A 55 -1.35 1.42 7.15
N THR A 56 -0.67 2.56 7.22
CA THR A 56 -0.10 3.06 8.46
C THR A 56 -0.11 4.58 8.49
N ASN A 57 -0.19 5.12 9.70
CA ASN A 57 -0.02 6.55 9.95
C ASN A 57 1.40 6.88 10.41
N ALA A 58 2.25 5.87 10.57
CA ALA A 58 3.60 6.03 11.08
C ALA A 58 4.63 5.83 9.97
N ASP A 59 5.46 6.84 9.71
CA ASP A 59 6.44 6.75 8.65
C ASP A 59 7.55 5.72 8.94
N GLY A 60 7.87 5.50 10.21
CA GLY A 60 8.82 4.44 10.58
C GLY A 60 8.34 3.06 10.19
N GLU A 61 7.05 2.79 10.36
CA GLU A 61 6.45 1.52 9.95
C GLU A 61 6.45 1.39 8.43
N MET A 62 6.15 2.47 7.72
CA MET A 62 6.20 2.48 6.26
C MET A 62 7.59 2.14 5.74
N VAL A 63 8.63 2.73 6.34
CA VAL A 63 10.02 2.43 5.99
C VAL A 63 10.33 0.95 6.19
N SER A 64 9.89 0.38 7.32
CA SER A 64 10.11 -1.04 7.60
C SER A 64 9.45 -1.93 6.55
N TRP A 65 8.24 -1.58 6.14
CA TRP A 65 7.51 -2.34 5.13
C TRP A 65 8.19 -2.26 3.76
N ILE A 66 8.72 -1.10 3.39
CA ILE A 66 9.46 -0.94 2.14
C ILE A 66 10.70 -1.83 2.15
N GLN A 67 11.39 -1.88 3.28
CA GLN A 67 12.57 -2.75 3.43
C GLN A 67 12.18 -4.22 3.36
N GLU A 68 11.08 -4.60 4.00
CA GLU A 68 10.56 -5.95 3.95
C GLU A 68 10.24 -6.36 2.50
N ALA A 69 9.67 -5.45 1.73
CA ALA A 69 9.24 -5.72 0.36
C ALA A 69 10.40 -6.12 -0.55
N ARG A 70 11.62 -5.71 -0.25
CA ARG A 70 12.80 -6.06 -1.07
C ARG A 70 12.99 -7.55 -1.20
N GLY A 71 12.64 -8.32 -0.16
CA GLY A 71 12.79 -9.77 -0.19
C GLY A 71 11.48 -10.53 -0.29
N GLU A 72 10.36 -9.89 0.00
CA GLU A 72 9.09 -10.55 0.20
C GLU A 72 8.02 -10.19 -0.85
N ALA A 73 8.31 -9.26 -1.76
CA ALA A 73 7.32 -8.80 -2.73
C ALA A 73 7.89 -8.79 -4.13
N ASP A 74 7.05 -9.07 -5.12
CA ASP A 74 7.42 -8.94 -6.53
C ASP A 74 7.28 -7.50 -7.01
N ALA A 75 6.40 -6.72 -6.39
CA ALA A 75 6.25 -5.30 -6.71
C ALA A 75 5.68 -4.57 -5.51
N VAL A 76 5.87 -3.26 -5.48
CA VAL A 76 5.37 -2.39 -4.41
C VAL A 76 4.64 -1.22 -5.05
N VAL A 77 3.43 -0.99 -4.60
CA VAL A 77 2.66 0.21 -4.95
C VAL A 77 2.55 1.03 -3.67
N ILE A 78 2.97 2.29 -3.72
CA ILE A 78 2.98 3.15 -2.54
C ILE A 78 2.07 4.34 -2.77
N ASN A 79 1.06 4.47 -1.93
CA ASN A 79 0.25 5.67 -1.84
C ASN A 79 0.70 6.41 -0.58
N ALA A 80 1.73 7.21 -0.73
CA ALA A 80 2.42 7.82 0.41
C ALA A 80 1.66 8.98 1.04
N ALA A 81 0.64 9.48 0.36
CA ALA A 81 -0.12 10.64 0.83
C ALA A 81 0.83 11.80 1.16
N ALA A 82 0.84 12.27 2.40
CA ALA A 82 1.69 13.39 2.80
C ALA A 82 3.16 13.02 3.02
N TYR A 83 3.50 11.74 3.07
CA TYR A 83 4.86 11.30 3.39
C TYR A 83 5.89 11.78 2.36
N SER A 84 5.50 11.82 1.10
CA SER A 84 6.42 12.21 0.03
C SER A 84 6.94 13.63 0.21
N HIS A 85 6.26 14.45 1.00
CA HIS A 85 6.63 15.84 1.24
C HIS A 85 7.36 16.04 2.56
N THR A 86 7.25 15.11 3.50
CA THR A 86 7.68 15.35 4.88
C THR A 86 8.65 14.30 5.41
N SER A 87 8.77 13.12 4.79
CA SER A 87 9.59 12.06 5.33
C SER A 87 10.82 11.79 4.49
N VAL A 88 11.98 12.24 4.99
CA VAL A 88 13.27 11.93 4.39
C VAL A 88 13.56 10.43 4.49
N ALA A 89 13.14 9.79 5.59
CA ALA A 89 13.37 8.36 5.81
C ALA A 89 12.68 7.51 4.74
N ILE A 90 11.46 7.89 4.35
CA ILE A 90 10.75 7.17 3.30
C ILE A 90 11.39 7.42 1.95
N GLN A 91 11.80 8.66 1.66
CA GLN A 91 12.50 8.97 0.41
C GLN A 91 13.76 8.14 0.28
N ASP A 92 14.54 8.03 1.35
CA ASP A 92 15.76 7.21 1.34
C ASP A 92 15.45 5.73 1.13
N ALA A 93 14.37 5.22 1.72
CA ALA A 93 13.99 3.82 1.57
C ALA A 93 13.58 3.48 0.14
N LEU A 94 13.03 4.45 -0.61
CA LEU A 94 12.62 4.26 -1.99
C LEU A 94 13.80 4.29 -2.97
N MET A 95 14.87 4.86 -2.58
CA MET A 95 16.06 4.94 -3.41
C MET A 95 16.96 3.74 -3.22
#